data_07df28e9700442380f405bcf2456f7ce
#
_entry.id   07df28e9700442380f405bcf2456f7ce
#
_cell.length_a   1.000
_cell.length_b   1.000
_cell.length_c   1.000
_cell.angle_alpha   90.00
_cell.angle_beta   90.00
_cell.angle_gamma   90.00
#
_symmetry.space_group_name_H-M   'P 1'
#
loop_
_entity.id
_entity.type
_entity.pdbx_description
1 polymer ?
#
loop_
_entity_poly.entity_id
_entity_poly.type
_entity_poly.pdbx_seq_one_letter_code
_entity_poly.pdbx_strand_id
1 'polypeptide(L)'
;MAQPCPKLSPLYQPRDPKASDLWRVIDEHFDAFQQVYDERFQAKYGYWRPIVQQSVAAFLKCGDLQEGFARVRCPDCYHEMFVAFSCKQRCTCPSCHQKRTLLTAMHVAEDVCFPVAHRQVVLTIPKRLRLHTRFDRKLLGKLSSCAWTCLKAEACRLLGREDVVPGMIGAIQTHGEILHWHPHIHVLITCGAFTPEGEFLELPEFDMERLLDAWQDAVFGLYLAEEKIEPEVVENMRSWEHSGFSVDQSVLLPAGDQAGIERLVQYMTRCPFSLSRLVKVSDTGQIVYQAEKQACRA
;
A
#
# COMPACT_ATOMS: atom_id res chain seq x y z
N MET A 1 -14.24 50.31 1.73
CA MET A 1 -13.84 49.65 0.44
C MET A 1 -13.08 48.36 0.83
N ALA A 2 -13.64 47.20 0.53
CA ALA A 2 -12.99 45.94 0.77
C ALA A 2 -11.74 45.84 -0.10
N GLN A 3 -10.56 45.55 0.47
CA GLN A 3 -9.35 45.28 -0.29
C GLN A 3 -9.58 44.04 -1.15
N PRO A 4 -9.25 44.07 -2.46
CA PRO A 4 -9.34 42.87 -3.27
C PRO A 4 -8.45 41.80 -2.68
N CYS A 5 -9.03 40.64 -2.45
CA CYS A 5 -8.30 39.45 -2.00
C CYS A 5 -7.11 39.23 -2.95
N PRO A 6 -5.84 39.11 -2.44
CA PRO A 6 -4.73 38.83 -3.31
C PRO A 6 -5.07 37.59 -4.13
N LYS A 7 -4.82 37.64 -5.46
CA LYS A 7 -5.02 36.50 -6.35
C LYS A 7 -4.28 35.33 -5.75
N LEU A 8 -4.98 34.52 -4.95
CA LEU A 8 -4.47 33.27 -4.45
C LEU A 8 -4.04 32.47 -5.68
N SER A 9 -2.72 32.20 -5.76
CA SER A 9 -2.24 31.13 -6.62
C SER A 9 -3.19 29.95 -6.48
N PRO A 10 -3.57 29.22 -7.54
CA PRO A 10 -4.64 28.27 -7.50
C PRO A 10 -4.28 27.10 -6.58
N LEU A 11 -4.46 27.30 -5.28
CA LEU A 11 -4.32 26.27 -4.24
C LEU A 11 -5.37 25.15 -4.39
N TYR A 12 -6.47 25.45 -5.07
CA TYR A 12 -7.51 24.48 -5.34
C TYR A 12 -7.80 24.41 -6.83
N GLN A 13 -7.53 23.27 -7.45
CA GLN A 13 -7.99 22.93 -8.79
C GLN A 13 -9.22 22.05 -8.64
N PRO A 14 -10.38 22.47 -9.16
CA PRO A 14 -11.56 21.62 -9.21
C PRO A 14 -11.23 20.29 -9.89
N ARG A 15 -11.70 19.20 -9.34
CA ARG A 15 -11.56 17.91 -10.00
C ARG A 15 -12.48 17.84 -11.21
N ASP A 16 -11.99 17.26 -12.27
CA ASP A 16 -12.78 16.77 -13.38
C ASP A 16 -12.60 15.24 -13.49
N PRO A 17 -13.30 14.46 -12.68
CA PRO A 17 -13.15 13.01 -12.70
C PRO A 17 -13.62 12.39 -14.01
N LYS A 18 -14.61 12.99 -14.68
CA LYS A 18 -15.20 12.49 -15.92
C LYS A 18 -14.23 12.61 -17.11
N ALA A 19 -13.25 13.50 -17.03
CA ALA A 19 -12.18 13.61 -18.03
C ALA A 19 -11.14 12.47 -17.97
N SER A 20 -11.13 11.64 -16.92
CA SER A 20 -10.16 10.55 -16.81
C SER A 20 -10.59 9.31 -17.58
N ASP A 21 -9.66 8.69 -18.31
CA ASP A 21 -9.91 7.44 -19.04
C ASP A 21 -10.42 6.33 -18.14
N LEU A 22 -9.92 6.26 -16.89
CA LEU A 22 -10.41 5.28 -15.92
C LEU A 22 -11.90 5.49 -15.61
N TRP A 23 -12.34 6.74 -15.44
CA TRP A 23 -13.73 7.03 -15.14
C TRP A 23 -14.62 6.59 -16.32
N ARG A 24 -14.24 6.96 -17.56
CA ARG A 24 -14.98 6.58 -18.76
C ARG A 24 -15.08 5.07 -18.96
N VAL A 25 -13.97 4.37 -18.83
CA VAL A 25 -13.94 2.90 -18.94
C VAL A 25 -14.84 2.23 -17.90
N ILE A 26 -14.86 2.72 -16.68
CA ILE A 26 -15.72 2.16 -15.64
C ILE A 26 -17.19 2.50 -15.90
N ASP A 27 -17.50 3.73 -16.25
CA ASP A 27 -18.87 4.18 -16.54
C ASP A 27 -19.49 3.41 -17.72
N GLU A 28 -18.72 3.22 -18.79
CA GLU A 28 -19.20 2.56 -20.01
C GLU A 28 -19.28 1.03 -19.90
N HIS A 29 -18.44 0.40 -19.10
CA HIS A 29 -18.26 -1.07 -19.16
C HIS A 29 -18.57 -1.82 -17.87
N PHE A 30 -18.80 -1.13 -16.75
CA PHE A 30 -18.97 -1.81 -15.47
C PHE A 30 -20.20 -2.69 -15.40
N ASP A 31 -21.35 -2.23 -15.94
CA ASP A 31 -22.59 -3.00 -15.93
C ASP A 31 -22.48 -4.26 -16.80
N ALA A 32 -21.86 -4.15 -17.97
CA ALA A 32 -21.60 -5.32 -18.82
C ALA A 32 -20.62 -6.31 -18.14
N PHE A 33 -19.60 -5.82 -17.45
CA PHE A 33 -18.68 -6.65 -16.66
C PHE A 33 -19.42 -7.39 -15.54
N GLN A 34 -20.31 -6.70 -14.82
CA GLN A 34 -21.09 -7.32 -13.74
C GLN A 34 -22.00 -8.43 -14.26
N GLN A 35 -22.65 -8.24 -15.40
CA GLN A 35 -23.55 -9.23 -16.02
C GLN A 35 -22.83 -10.53 -16.39
N VAL A 36 -21.58 -10.46 -16.83
CA VAL A 36 -20.82 -11.65 -17.26
C VAL A 36 -19.88 -12.18 -16.16
N TYR A 37 -19.90 -11.59 -14.97
CA TYR A 37 -18.92 -11.90 -13.93
C TYR A 37 -18.97 -13.36 -13.47
N ASP A 38 -20.16 -13.86 -13.19
CA ASP A 38 -20.34 -15.22 -12.66
C ASP A 38 -19.89 -16.27 -13.67
N GLU A 39 -20.18 -16.04 -14.94
CA GLU A 39 -19.81 -16.95 -16.02
C GLU A 39 -18.29 -16.93 -16.31
N ARG A 40 -17.69 -15.74 -16.41
CA ARG A 40 -16.32 -15.58 -16.93
C ARG A 40 -15.25 -15.44 -15.85
N PHE A 41 -15.59 -14.93 -14.68
CA PHE A 41 -14.61 -14.48 -13.71
C PHE A 41 -14.71 -15.16 -12.34
N GLN A 42 -15.88 -15.69 -11.97
CA GLN A 42 -16.11 -16.29 -10.65
C GLN A 42 -15.17 -17.45 -10.35
N ALA A 43 -14.94 -18.35 -11.30
CA ALA A 43 -14.04 -19.48 -11.11
C ALA A 43 -12.60 -19.06 -10.75
N LYS A 44 -12.15 -17.92 -11.28
CA LYS A 44 -10.79 -17.42 -11.06
C LYS A 44 -10.67 -16.44 -9.87
N TYR A 45 -11.72 -15.65 -9.61
CA TYR A 45 -11.65 -14.53 -8.66
C TYR A 45 -12.59 -14.70 -7.45
N GLY A 46 -13.40 -15.76 -7.41
CA GLY A 46 -14.36 -16.02 -6.35
C GLY A 46 -15.71 -15.33 -6.60
N TYR A 47 -16.66 -15.52 -5.71
CA TYR A 47 -18.00 -14.94 -5.82
C TYR A 47 -17.98 -13.41 -5.89
N TRP A 48 -18.97 -12.86 -6.60
CA TRP A 48 -19.22 -11.43 -6.63
C TRP A 48 -19.37 -10.87 -5.22
N ARG A 49 -18.63 -9.81 -4.93
CA ARG A 49 -18.67 -9.14 -3.63
C ARG A 49 -19.42 -7.82 -3.74
N PRO A 50 -20.50 -7.58 -2.98
CA PRO A 50 -21.29 -6.34 -3.05
C PRO A 50 -20.47 -5.06 -2.86
N ILE A 51 -19.37 -5.13 -2.12
CA ILE A 51 -18.46 -4.00 -1.92
C ILE A 51 -17.85 -3.49 -3.24
N VAL A 52 -17.72 -4.33 -4.27
CA VAL A 52 -17.20 -3.91 -5.59
C VAL A 52 -18.18 -2.91 -6.21
N GLN A 53 -19.47 -3.27 -6.27
CA GLN A 53 -20.51 -2.39 -6.80
C GLN A 53 -20.61 -1.08 -6.01
N GLN A 54 -20.61 -1.16 -4.67
CA GLN A 54 -20.64 0.02 -3.81
C GLN A 54 -19.44 0.95 -4.04
N SER A 55 -18.26 0.37 -4.20
CA SER A 55 -17.02 1.14 -4.42
C SER A 55 -17.02 1.80 -5.78
N VAL A 56 -17.50 1.13 -6.83
CA VAL A 56 -17.62 1.69 -8.18
C VAL A 56 -18.67 2.78 -8.20
N ALA A 57 -19.84 2.56 -7.65
CA ALA A 57 -20.89 3.59 -7.57
C ALA A 57 -20.41 4.86 -6.84
N ALA A 58 -19.70 4.69 -5.72
CA ALA A 58 -19.10 5.81 -5.01
C ALA A 58 -17.99 6.52 -5.82
N PHE A 59 -17.19 5.76 -6.58
CA PHE A 59 -16.15 6.32 -7.46
C PHE A 59 -16.75 7.16 -8.57
N LEU A 60 -17.79 6.69 -9.26
CA LEU A 60 -18.44 7.40 -10.36
C LEU A 60 -19.07 8.74 -9.93
N LYS A 61 -19.50 8.85 -8.67
CA LYS A 61 -20.02 10.10 -8.05
C LYS A 61 -18.94 11.02 -7.49
N CYS A 62 -17.70 10.58 -7.45
CA CYS A 62 -16.61 11.27 -6.76
C CYS A 62 -16.22 12.59 -7.44
N GLY A 63 -16.42 13.71 -6.76
CA GLY A 63 -16.02 15.03 -7.25
C GLY A 63 -17.02 15.67 -8.22
N ASP A 64 -18.20 15.10 -8.35
CA ASP A 64 -19.30 15.69 -9.11
C ASP A 64 -20.12 16.63 -8.20
N LEU A 65 -20.25 17.90 -8.60
CA LEU A 65 -21.03 18.89 -7.86
C LEU A 65 -22.52 18.54 -7.81
N GLN A 66 -23.05 17.80 -8.79
CA GLN A 66 -24.45 17.36 -8.81
C GLN A 66 -24.75 16.31 -7.74
N GLU A 67 -23.72 15.57 -7.30
CA GLU A 67 -23.82 14.57 -6.24
C GLU A 67 -23.60 15.16 -4.83
N GLY A 68 -23.40 16.48 -4.75
CA GLY A 68 -23.29 17.26 -3.53
C GLY A 68 -21.95 17.96 -3.32
N PHE A 69 -21.99 19.05 -2.58
CA PHE A 69 -20.83 19.90 -2.35
C PHE A 69 -20.92 20.64 -1.00
N ALA A 70 -19.78 21.11 -0.53
CA ALA A 70 -19.68 22.09 0.52
C ALA A 70 -19.47 23.48 -0.11
N ARG A 71 -20.25 24.48 0.35
CA ARG A 71 -20.03 25.89 0.02
C ARG A 71 -19.06 26.48 1.03
N VAL A 72 -17.94 26.97 0.56
CA VAL A 72 -16.93 27.67 1.36
C VAL A 72 -16.95 29.14 1.02
N ARG A 73 -17.08 30.01 2.01
CA ARG A 73 -17.13 31.47 1.84
C ARG A 73 -16.06 32.13 2.69
N CYS A 74 -15.29 33.02 2.10
CA CYS A 74 -14.34 33.85 2.84
C CYS A 74 -15.10 34.88 3.67
N PRO A 75 -14.85 35.02 4.97
CA PRO A 75 -15.52 36.01 5.82
C PRO A 75 -15.13 37.46 5.47
N ASP A 76 -13.94 37.68 4.93
CA ASP A 76 -13.40 39.02 4.67
C ASP A 76 -13.81 39.58 3.31
N CYS A 77 -13.62 38.82 2.23
CA CYS A 77 -13.88 39.25 0.86
C CYS A 77 -15.14 38.66 0.25
N TYR A 78 -15.86 37.78 0.99
CA TYR A 78 -17.09 37.10 0.56
C TYR A 78 -16.93 36.23 -0.70
N HIS A 79 -15.70 35.99 -1.14
CA HIS A 79 -15.45 35.04 -2.24
C HIS A 79 -15.97 33.67 -1.85
N GLU A 80 -16.65 33.00 -2.79
CA GLU A 80 -17.26 31.70 -2.58
C GLU A 80 -16.67 30.67 -3.55
N MET A 81 -16.51 29.46 -3.03
CA MET A 81 -16.15 28.30 -3.83
C MET A 81 -17.01 27.09 -3.45
N PHE A 82 -17.29 26.25 -4.42
CA PHE A 82 -17.96 24.97 -4.22
C PHE A 82 -16.93 23.83 -4.25
N VAL A 83 -16.93 23.03 -3.20
CA VAL A 83 -16.02 21.88 -3.06
C VAL A 83 -16.87 20.62 -3.15
N ALA A 84 -16.82 19.91 -4.27
CA ALA A 84 -17.56 18.69 -4.47
C ALA A 84 -17.16 17.60 -3.46
N PHE A 85 -18.12 16.81 -3.01
CA PHE A 85 -17.84 15.70 -2.09
C PHE A 85 -16.99 14.62 -2.76
N SER A 86 -16.14 13.99 -1.98
CA SER A 86 -15.23 12.94 -2.43
C SER A 86 -15.64 11.59 -1.88
N CYS A 87 -15.43 10.51 -2.66
CA CYS A 87 -15.83 9.15 -2.28
C CYS A 87 -15.00 8.55 -1.14
N LYS A 88 -13.83 9.12 -0.83
CA LYS A 88 -12.87 8.63 0.19
C LYS A 88 -12.44 7.17 0.01
N GLN A 89 -12.71 6.56 -1.16
CA GLN A 89 -12.38 5.16 -1.46
C GLN A 89 -10.88 4.96 -1.57
N ARG A 90 -10.39 3.88 -0.92
CA ARG A 90 -9.01 3.40 -1.08
C ARG A 90 -8.94 2.43 -2.24
N CYS A 91 -7.84 2.46 -2.99
CA CYS A 91 -7.52 1.52 -4.08
C CYS A 91 -8.47 1.54 -5.29
N THR A 92 -9.64 2.17 -5.20
CA THR A 92 -10.61 2.29 -6.29
C THR A 92 -10.52 3.67 -6.94
N CYS A 93 -10.57 4.74 -6.14
CA CYS A 93 -10.43 6.10 -6.64
C CYS A 93 -8.99 6.59 -6.49
N PRO A 94 -8.21 6.74 -7.59
CA PRO A 94 -6.80 7.15 -7.50
C PRO A 94 -6.64 8.51 -6.82
N SER A 95 -7.51 9.46 -7.10
CA SER A 95 -7.48 10.81 -6.56
C SER A 95 -7.72 10.85 -5.04
N CYS A 96 -8.73 10.11 -4.53
CA CYS A 96 -8.98 10.02 -3.09
C CYS A 96 -7.90 9.24 -2.36
N HIS A 97 -7.37 8.20 -3.01
CA HIS A 97 -6.25 7.43 -2.48
C HIS A 97 -4.99 8.30 -2.38
N GLN A 98 -4.64 9.03 -3.45
CA GLN A 98 -3.47 9.93 -3.46
C GLN A 98 -3.54 10.97 -2.34
N LYS A 99 -4.69 11.64 -2.16
CA LYS A 99 -4.88 12.59 -1.05
C LYS A 99 -4.60 11.93 0.30
N ARG A 100 -5.12 10.72 0.51
CA ARG A 100 -4.92 9.98 1.75
C ARG A 100 -3.46 9.60 1.96
N THR A 101 -2.79 9.12 0.90
CA THR A 101 -1.37 8.78 0.93
C THR A 101 -0.51 9.97 1.34
N LEU A 102 -0.75 11.15 0.75
CA LEU A 102 -0.02 12.38 1.10
C LEU A 102 -0.24 12.75 2.57
N LEU A 103 -1.49 12.81 3.03
CA LEU A 103 -1.79 13.15 4.43
C LEU A 103 -1.20 12.13 5.42
N THR A 104 -1.20 10.84 5.08
CA THR A 104 -0.59 9.80 5.91
C THR A 104 0.93 9.97 5.95
N ALA A 105 1.55 10.27 4.81
CA ALA A 105 3.00 10.45 4.74
C ALA A 105 3.47 11.66 5.54
N MET A 106 2.78 12.78 5.45
CA MET A 106 3.04 13.97 6.27
C MET A 106 2.92 13.65 7.75
N HIS A 107 1.79 13.06 8.17
CA HIS A 107 1.57 12.69 9.57
C HIS A 107 2.65 11.74 10.10
N VAL A 108 3.03 10.73 9.32
CA VAL A 108 4.08 9.78 9.72
C VAL A 108 5.43 10.48 9.87
N ALA A 109 5.78 11.37 8.94
CA ALA A 109 7.06 12.06 8.95
C ALA A 109 7.15 13.15 10.03
N GLU A 110 6.06 13.88 10.29
CA GLU A 110 6.03 15.02 11.18
C GLU A 110 5.73 14.63 12.64
N ASP A 111 4.78 13.69 12.85
CA ASP A 111 4.19 13.45 14.17
C ASP A 111 4.55 12.06 14.76
N VAL A 112 4.94 11.09 13.91
CA VAL A 112 5.11 9.69 14.35
C VAL A 112 6.58 9.27 14.40
N CYS A 113 7.37 9.62 13.37
CA CYS A 113 8.76 9.18 13.31
C CYS A 113 9.66 10.03 14.21
N PHE A 114 10.46 9.37 15.03
CA PHE A 114 11.54 10.02 15.75
C PHE A 114 12.63 10.49 14.79
N PRO A 115 13.40 11.57 15.13
CA PRO A 115 14.46 12.12 14.27
C PRO A 115 15.75 11.28 14.32
N VAL A 116 15.62 9.96 14.20
CA VAL A 116 16.70 8.97 14.12
C VAL A 116 16.78 8.39 12.72
N ALA A 117 17.86 7.67 12.40
CA ALA A 117 17.97 6.99 11.12
C ALA A 117 16.91 5.88 11.00
N HIS A 118 16.36 5.70 9.80
CA HIS A 118 15.38 4.68 9.47
C HIS A 118 15.84 3.88 8.26
N ARG A 119 15.32 2.68 8.11
CA ARG A 119 15.49 1.89 6.90
C ARG A 119 14.17 1.27 6.45
N GLN A 120 14.09 0.99 5.19
CA GLN A 120 13.01 0.15 4.66
C GLN A 120 13.45 -1.30 4.70
N VAL A 121 12.55 -2.16 5.17
CA VAL A 121 12.65 -3.61 5.00
C VAL A 121 11.45 -4.08 4.20
N VAL A 122 11.67 -4.88 3.16
CA VAL A 122 10.61 -5.46 2.32
C VAL A 122 10.64 -6.97 2.46
N LEU A 123 9.54 -7.55 2.93
CA LEU A 123 9.41 -8.99 3.12
C LEU A 123 8.39 -9.56 2.13
N THR A 124 8.79 -10.57 1.37
CA THR A 124 7.93 -11.24 0.40
C THR A 124 7.72 -12.71 0.74
N ILE A 125 6.63 -13.28 0.18
CA ILE A 125 6.33 -14.71 0.31
C ILE A 125 6.32 -15.38 -1.07
N PRO A 126 6.62 -16.69 -1.16
CA PRO A 126 6.61 -17.45 -2.40
C PRO A 126 5.27 -17.44 -3.09
N LYS A 127 5.29 -17.51 -4.42
CA LYS A 127 4.09 -17.52 -5.26
C LYS A 127 3.09 -18.62 -4.84
N ARG A 128 3.60 -19.78 -4.42
CA ARG A 128 2.79 -20.91 -3.96
C ARG A 128 1.92 -20.56 -2.73
N LEU A 129 2.44 -19.76 -1.80
CA LEU A 129 1.73 -19.38 -0.57
C LEU A 129 0.76 -18.20 -0.77
N ARG A 130 0.97 -17.38 -1.81
CA ARG A 130 0.16 -16.17 -2.05
C ARG A 130 -1.32 -16.44 -2.23
N LEU A 131 -1.68 -17.59 -2.77
CA LEU A 131 -3.06 -17.94 -3.06
C LEU A 131 -3.92 -18.00 -1.79
N HIS A 132 -3.37 -18.52 -0.69
CA HIS A 132 -4.08 -18.61 0.58
C HIS A 132 -4.48 -17.22 1.11
N THR A 133 -3.61 -16.22 1.00
CA THR A 133 -3.90 -14.85 1.43
C THR A 133 -4.97 -14.15 0.58
N ARG A 134 -5.22 -14.64 -0.62
CA ARG A 134 -6.26 -14.10 -1.50
C ARG A 134 -7.66 -14.47 -1.02
N PHE A 135 -7.82 -15.69 -0.53
CA PHE A 135 -9.10 -16.23 -0.05
C PHE A 135 -9.28 -16.00 1.45
N ASP A 136 -8.19 -16.04 2.22
CA ASP A 136 -8.19 -15.73 3.66
C ASP A 136 -7.36 -14.46 3.93
N ARG A 137 -8.04 -13.32 3.94
CA ARG A 137 -7.41 -12.00 4.14
C ARG A 137 -6.87 -11.81 5.55
N LYS A 138 -7.29 -12.60 6.54
CA LYS A 138 -6.78 -12.53 7.92
C LYS A 138 -5.30 -12.92 7.98
N LEU A 139 -4.85 -13.78 7.08
CA LEU A 139 -3.44 -14.15 6.97
C LEU A 139 -2.52 -12.95 6.71
N LEU A 140 -3.00 -11.91 6.01
CA LEU A 140 -2.19 -10.70 5.76
C LEU A 140 -1.81 -9.99 7.08
N GLY A 141 -2.76 -9.87 8.01
CA GLY A 141 -2.48 -9.31 9.34
C GLY A 141 -1.52 -10.18 10.14
N LYS A 142 -1.70 -11.51 10.09
CA LYS A 142 -0.83 -12.48 10.76
C LYS A 142 0.59 -12.46 10.20
N LEU A 143 0.76 -12.32 8.87
CA LEU A 143 2.07 -12.12 8.24
C LEU A 143 2.75 -10.84 8.74
N SER A 144 2.00 -9.76 8.96
CA SER A 144 2.57 -8.53 9.54
C SER A 144 3.03 -8.74 10.98
N SER A 145 2.33 -9.56 11.76
CA SER A 145 2.77 -9.94 13.11
C SER A 145 4.03 -10.80 13.08
N CYS A 146 4.16 -11.73 12.12
CA CYS A 146 5.40 -12.48 11.90
C CYS A 146 6.58 -11.54 11.58
N ALA A 147 6.36 -10.57 10.68
CA ALA A 147 7.39 -9.60 10.32
C ALA A 147 7.87 -8.79 11.55
N TRP A 148 6.93 -8.33 12.38
CA TRP A 148 7.24 -7.66 13.63
C TRP A 148 8.08 -8.54 14.57
N THR A 149 7.65 -9.78 14.77
CA THR A 149 8.36 -10.72 15.66
C THR A 149 9.78 -10.99 15.19
N CYS A 150 9.99 -11.23 13.89
CA CYS A 150 11.32 -11.46 13.33
C CYS A 150 12.23 -10.24 13.48
N LEU A 151 11.73 -9.05 13.11
CA LEU A 151 12.52 -7.81 13.18
C LEU A 151 12.86 -7.40 14.61
N LYS A 152 11.90 -7.54 15.54
CA LYS A 152 12.15 -7.29 16.96
C LYS A 152 13.17 -8.27 17.54
N ALA A 153 13.01 -9.55 17.27
CA ALA A 153 13.95 -10.57 17.75
C ALA A 153 15.38 -10.33 17.25
N GLU A 154 15.53 -9.93 15.98
CA GLU A 154 16.83 -9.61 15.41
C GLU A 154 17.43 -8.34 16.04
N ALA A 155 16.62 -7.31 16.31
CA ALA A 155 17.07 -6.12 17.02
C ALA A 155 17.52 -6.45 18.46
N CYS A 156 16.75 -7.24 19.19
CA CYS A 156 17.12 -7.71 20.53
C CYS A 156 18.43 -8.51 20.52
N ARG A 157 18.59 -9.40 19.56
CA ARG A 157 19.82 -10.20 19.39
C ARG A 157 21.05 -9.32 19.13
N LEU A 158 20.93 -8.35 18.23
CA LEU A 158 22.03 -7.45 17.85
C LEU A 158 22.49 -6.58 19.02
N LEU A 159 21.56 -6.15 19.88
CA LEU A 159 21.86 -5.35 21.07
C LEU A 159 22.20 -6.20 22.30
N GLY A 160 21.99 -7.51 22.24
CA GLY A 160 22.16 -8.40 23.40
C GLY A 160 21.19 -8.09 24.56
N ARG A 161 20.00 -7.54 24.24
CA ARG A 161 18.97 -7.11 25.21
C ARG A 161 17.58 -7.54 24.75
N GLU A 162 16.79 -8.09 25.66
CA GLU A 162 15.42 -8.55 25.40
C GLU A 162 14.34 -7.45 25.60
N ASP A 163 14.69 -6.40 26.33
CA ASP A 163 13.78 -5.33 26.77
C ASP A 163 13.68 -4.16 25.80
N VAL A 164 14.40 -4.18 24.69
CA VAL A 164 14.41 -3.12 23.69
C VAL A 164 13.30 -3.29 22.63
N VAL A 165 12.82 -2.17 22.10
CA VAL A 165 11.74 -2.14 21.11
C VAL A 165 12.11 -1.21 19.96
N PRO A 166 12.27 -1.70 18.73
CA PRO A 166 12.46 -0.85 17.57
C PRO A 166 11.14 -0.13 17.20
N GLY A 167 11.23 1.11 16.70
CA GLY A 167 10.08 1.79 16.09
C GLY A 167 9.78 1.17 14.72
N MET A 168 8.52 0.77 14.46
CA MET A 168 8.17 0.11 13.21
C MET A 168 6.81 0.58 12.68
N ILE A 169 6.75 0.88 11.38
CA ILE A 169 5.52 1.12 10.64
C ILE A 169 5.46 0.14 9.49
N GLY A 170 4.43 -0.72 9.47
CA GLY A 170 4.23 -1.72 8.43
C GLY A 170 3.10 -1.32 7.47
N ALA A 171 3.31 -1.53 6.18
CA ALA A 171 2.30 -1.40 5.13
C ALA A 171 2.20 -2.66 4.29
N ILE A 172 1.01 -3.26 4.24
CA ILE A 172 0.74 -4.43 3.42
C ILE A 172 0.38 -3.96 2.01
N GLN A 173 1.19 -4.33 1.02
CA GLN A 173 0.82 -4.22 -0.38
C GLN A 173 0.44 -5.61 -0.92
N THR A 174 -0.62 -5.67 -1.73
CA THR A 174 -1.13 -6.94 -2.27
C THR A 174 -1.06 -7.02 -3.79
N HIS A 175 -0.40 -6.04 -4.42
CA HIS A 175 -0.32 -5.91 -5.86
C HIS A 175 1.13 -5.78 -6.33
N GLY A 176 1.42 -6.38 -7.47
CA GLY A 176 2.65 -6.11 -8.23
C GLY A 176 2.41 -5.04 -9.30
N GLU A 177 3.44 -4.69 -10.04
CA GLU A 177 3.43 -3.61 -11.05
C GLU A 177 2.37 -3.77 -12.15
N ILE A 178 2.04 -5.01 -12.53
CA ILE A 178 1.02 -5.35 -13.53
C ILE A 178 -0.30 -5.82 -12.90
N LEU A 179 -0.61 -5.32 -11.71
CA LEU A 179 -1.85 -5.57 -10.97
C LEU A 179 -2.08 -7.05 -10.60
N HIS A 180 -1.06 -7.92 -10.71
CA HIS A 180 -1.17 -9.30 -10.25
C HIS A 180 -1.12 -9.38 -8.71
N TRP A 181 -1.72 -10.45 -8.16
CA TRP A 181 -1.73 -10.70 -6.72
C TRP A 181 -0.32 -11.00 -6.21
N HIS A 182 0.24 -10.07 -5.44
CA HIS A 182 1.60 -10.12 -4.91
C HIS A 182 1.65 -9.53 -3.49
N PRO A 183 1.18 -10.26 -2.48
CA PRO A 183 1.25 -9.78 -1.11
C PRO A 183 2.70 -9.71 -0.65
N HIS A 184 3.06 -8.56 -0.10
CA HIS A 184 4.35 -8.28 0.51
C HIS A 184 4.18 -7.18 1.54
N ILE A 185 5.14 -7.09 2.45
CA ILE A 185 5.10 -6.14 3.55
C ILE A 185 6.26 -5.19 3.38
N HIS A 186 5.95 -3.91 3.28
CA HIS A 186 6.91 -2.83 3.42
C HIS A 186 6.95 -2.41 4.88
N VAL A 187 8.14 -2.30 5.43
CA VAL A 187 8.38 -1.87 6.80
C VAL A 187 9.31 -0.68 6.77
N LEU A 188 8.90 0.42 7.41
CA LEU A 188 9.79 1.50 7.84
C LEU A 188 10.16 1.20 9.28
N ILE A 189 11.45 0.98 9.57
CA ILE A 189 11.95 0.61 10.90
C ILE A 189 13.10 1.53 11.29
N THR A 190 13.19 1.89 12.57
CA THR A 190 14.32 2.64 13.12
C THR A 190 15.62 1.83 12.98
N CYS A 191 16.74 2.50 12.67
CA CYS A 191 18.08 1.91 12.71
C CYS A 191 18.61 1.81 14.14
N GLY A 192 17.74 1.43 15.06
CA GLY A 192 17.99 1.31 16.47
C GLY A 192 16.74 0.84 17.20
N ALA A 193 16.87 0.66 18.51
CA ALA A 193 15.76 0.32 19.37
C ALA A 193 15.76 1.18 20.64
N PHE A 194 14.58 1.36 21.22
CA PHE A 194 14.41 2.13 22.45
C PHE A 194 14.41 1.21 23.66
N THR A 195 15.08 1.63 24.72
CA THR A 195 15.00 0.99 26.03
C THR A 195 13.69 1.37 26.75
N PRO A 196 13.32 0.69 27.83
CA PRO A 196 12.14 1.09 28.64
C PRO A 196 12.23 2.52 29.19
N GLU A 197 13.46 3.02 29.37
CA GLU A 197 13.74 4.40 29.86
C GLU A 197 13.65 5.43 28.74
N GLY A 198 13.49 5.02 27.47
CA GLY A 198 13.39 5.86 26.31
C GLY A 198 14.72 6.23 25.64
N GLU A 199 15.83 5.61 26.05
CA GLU A 199 17.13 5.76 25.40
C GLU A 199 17.12 5.04 24.05
N PHE A 200 17.68 5.69 23.01
CA PHE A 200 17.83 5.11 21.67
C PHE A 200 19.22 4.47 21.53
N LEU A 201 19.24 3.19 21.23
CA LEU A 201 20.45 2.40 20.97
C LEU A 201 20.54 2.10 19.49
N GLU A 202 21.60 2.56 18.84
CA GLU A 202 21.81 2.31 17.40
C GLU A 202 22.08 0.85 17.13
N LEU A 203 21.55 0.35 16.02
CA LEU A 203 21.73 -1.01 15.49
C LEU A 203 22.68 -0.99 14.29
N PRO A 204 23.54 -2.02 14.17
CA PRO A 204 24.18 -2.32 12.91
C PRO A 204 23.14 -2.74 11.86
N GLU A 205 23.57 -2.99 10.64
CA GLU A 205 22.69 -3.59 9.64
C GLU A 205 22.23 -4.98 10.08
N PHE A 206 20.99 -5.33 9.70
CA PHE A 206 20.47 -6.67 9.93
C PHE A 206 21.25 -7.68 9.09
N ASP A 207 21.49 -8.84 9.68
CA ASP A 207 21.98 -10.01 8.97
C ASP A 207 20.86 -10.54 8.06
N MET A 208 21.03 -10.36 6.75
CA MET A 208 19.98 -10.64 5.76
C MET A 208 19.71 -12.13 5.60
N GLU A 209 20.73 -12.97 5.71
CA GLU A 209 20.57 -14.43 5.60
C GLU A 209 19.77 -14.94 6.81
N ARG A 210 20.18 -14.53 7.99
CA ARG A 210 19.49 -14.88 9.23
C ARG A 210 18.06 -14.36 9.29
N LEU A 211 17.83 -13.13 8.85
CA LEU A 211 16.47 -12.53 8.82
C LEU A 211 15.58 -13.24 7.80
N LEU A 212 16.15 -13.66 6.67
CA LEU A 212 15.46 -14.45 5.67
C LEU A 212 15.03 -15.81 6.22
N ASP A 213 15.94 -16.50 6.93
CA ASP A 213 15.64 -17.78 7.55
C ASP A 213 14.55 -17.65 8.62
N ALA A 214 14.68 -16.66 9.50
CA ALA A 214 13.68 -16.38 10.53
C ALA A 214 12.30 -16.04 9.90
N TRP A 215 12.30 -15.29 8.80
CA TRP A 215 11.08 -14.97 8.07
C TRP A 215 10.44 -16.22 7.45
N GLN A 216 11.22 -17.09 6.83
CA GLN A 216 10.74 -18.36 6.27
C GLN A 216 10.12 -19.24 7.37
N ASP A 217 10.82 -19.40 8.49
CA ASP A 217 10.36 -20.22 9.61
C ASP A 217 9.07 -19.68 10.20
N ALA A 218 8.98 -18.38 10.42
CA ALA A 218 7.79 -17.74 10.95
C ALA A 218 6.57 -17.89 10.01
N VAL A 219 6.78 -17.75 8.70
CA VAL A 219 5.71 -17.91 7.71
C VAL A 219 5.28 -19.37 7.60
N PHE A 220 6.20 -20.32 7.53
CA PHE A 220 5.85 -21.74 7.52
C PHE A 220 5.10 -22.16 8.79
N GLY A 221 5.59 -21.73 9.97
CA GLY A 221 4.90 -21.96 11.24
C GLY A 221 3.48 -21.39 11.26
N LEU A 222 3.29 -20.16 10.74
CA LEU A 222 1.97 -19.57 10.60
C LEU A 222 1.05 -20.40 9.70
N TYR A 223 1.54 -20.82 8.52
CA TYR A 223 0.70 -21.55 7.56
C TYR A 223 0.34 -22.95 8.03
N LEU A 224 1.24 -23.62 8.75
CA LEU A 224 0.97 -24.91 9.42
C LEU A 224 -0.08 -24.73 10.54
N ALA A 225 0.10 -23.73 11.41
CA ALA A 225 -0.83 -23.44 12.51
C ALA A 225 -2.24 -23.05 12.04
N GLU A 226 -2.34 -22.45 10.84
CA GLU A 226 -3.61 -22.09 10.21
C GLU A 226 -4.16 -23.20 9.30
N GLU A 227 -3.56 -24.39 9.30
CA GLU A 227 -3.98 -25.54 8.48
C GLU A 227 -4.10 -25.20 6.98
N LYS A 228 -3.19 -24.36 6.47
CA LYS A 228 -3.18 -23.96 5.05
C LYS A 228 -2.26 -24.82 4.21
N ILE A 229 -1.27 -25.45 4.81
CA ILE A 229 -0.33 -26.37 4.17
C ILE A 229 0.01 -27.50 5.12
N GLU A 230 0.43 -28.64 4.56
CA GLU A 230 0.91 -29.79 5.30
C GLU A 230 2.45 -29.74 5.47
N PRO A 231 3.03 -30.47 6.47
CA PRO A 231 4.46 -30.51 6.70
C PRO A 231 5.29 -30.88 5.47
N GLU A 232 4.79 -31.82 4.65
CA GLU A 232 5.45 -32.28 3.42
C GLU A 232 5.61 -31.15 2.38
N VAL A 233 4.69 -30.17 2.39
CA VAL A 233 4.78 -28.98 1.54
C VAL A 233 5.94 -28.10 1.99
N VAL A 234 6.15 -27.95 3.29
CA VAL A 234 7.28 -27.20 3.86
C VAL A 234 8.60 -27.86 3.50
N GLU A 235 8.71 -29.18 3.69
CA GLU A 235 9.91 -29.95 3.33
C GLU A 235 10.24 -29.80 1.84
N ASN A 236 9.23 -29.94 0.97
CA ASN A 236 9.38 -29.73 -0.47
C ASN A 236 9.86 -28.32 -0.80
N MET A 237 9.27 -27.28 -0.17
CA MET A 237 9.67 -25.89 -0.45
C MET A 237 11.07 -25.55 0.07
N ARG A 238 11.51 -26.18 1.17
CA ARG A 238 12.88 -26.03 1.69
C ARG A 238 13.94 -26.68 0.81
N SER A 239 13.56 -27.70 0.01
CA SER A 239 14.46 -28.36 -0.95
C SER A 239 14.67 -27.60 -2.26
N TRP A 240 13.94 -26.48 -2.46
CA TRP A 240 14.09 -25.70 -3.68
C TRP A 240 15.40 -24.91 -3.66
N GLU A 241 16.06 -24.82 -4.83
CA GLU A 241 17.23 -24.00 -5.01
C GLU A 241 16.99 -22.52 -4.66
N HIS A 242 15.77 -22.03 -4.98
CA HIS A 242 15.31 -20.70 -4.62
C HIS A 242 14.00 -20.81 -3.86
N SER A 243 14.01 -20.48 -2.57
CA SER A 243 12.83 -20.58 -1.70
C SER A 243 11.65 -19.72 -2.15
N GLY A 244 11.90 -18.68 -2.93
CA GLY A 244 10.90 -17.68 -3.37
C GLY A 244 10.50 -16.70 -2.26
N PHE A 245 11.07 -16.80 -1.08
CA PHE A 245 11.06 -15.75 -0.08
C PHE A 245 12.12 -14.70 -0.42
N SER A 246 11.90 -13.47 -0.03
CA SER A 246 12.97 -12.47 -0.04
C SER A 246 12.78 -11.45 1.06
N VAL A 247 13.90 -10.94 1.54
CA VAL A 247 13.99 -9.80 2.44
C VAL A 247 14.98 -8.82 1.81
N ASP A 248 14.63 -7.54 1.79
CA ASP A 248 15.48 -6.47 1.25
C ASP A 248 15.53 -5.31 2.24
N GLN A 249 16.72 -4.71 2.43
CA GLN A 249 16.95 -3.55 3.30
C GLN A 249 17.76 -2.44 2.61
N SER A 250 17.70 -2.37 1.28
CA SER A 250 18.57 -1.49 0.47
C SER A 250 18.36 0.00 0.69
N VAL A 251 17.21 0.42 1.23
CA VAL A 251 16.89 1.85 1.44
C VAL A 251 17.20 2.25 2.88
N LEU A 252 18.15 3.19 3.01
CA LEU A 252 18.51 3.83 4.28
C LEU A 252 18.15 5.33 4.22
N LEU A 253 17.51 5.82 5.27
CA LEU A 253 17.16 7.22 5.48
C LEU A 253 17.97 7.75 6.66
N PRO A 254 18.82 8.77 6.47
CA PRO A 254 19.58 9.34 7.57
C PRO A 254 18.68 10.00 8.62
N ALA A 255 19.21 10.20 9.82
CA ALA A 255 18.51 10.89 10.89
C ALA A 255 18.05 12.28 10.42
N GLY A 256 16.77 12.62 10.66
CA GLY A 256 16.19 13.91 10.29
C GLY A 256 15.77 14.04 8.82
N ASP A 257 15.92 13.02 7.96
CA ASP A 257 15.45 13.06 6.56
C ASP A 257 13.92 12.90 6.48
N GLN A 258 13.20 13.90 6.94
CA GLN A 258 11.74 13.95 6.93
C GLN A 258 11.17 13.80 5.52
N ALA A 259 11.77 14.47 4.53
CA ALA A 259 11.35 14.38 3.13
C ALA A 259 11.58 12.96 2.55
N GLY A 260 12.63 12.27 2.98
CA GLY A 260 12.87 10.87 2.64
C GLY A 260 11.80 9.96 3.23
N ILE A 261 11.42 10.16 4.50
CA ILE A 261 10.34 9.42 5.15
C ILE A 261 9.02 9.64 4.41
N GLU A 262 8.67 10.89 4.09
CA GLU A 262 7.45 11.19 3.32
C GLU A 262 7.43 10.45 1.97
N ARG A 263 8.49 10.52 1.20
CA ARG A 263 8.59 9.82 -0.10
C ARG A 263 8.44 8.31 0.05
N LEU A 264 9.08 7.73 1.07
CA LEU A 264 9.01 6.30 1.33
C LEU A 264 7.61 5.87 1.75
N VAL A 265 6.96 6.59 2.66
CA VAL A 265 5.59 6.28 3.09
C VAL A 265 4.59 6.42 1.94
N GLN A 266 4.75 7.44 1.07
CA GLN A 266 3.96 7.56 -0.16
C GLN A 266 4.13 6.33 -1.06
N TYR A 267 5.35 5.83 -1.22
CA TYR A 267 5.61 4.61 -1.98
C TYR A 267 5.00 3.36 -1.32
N MET A 268 5.15 3.20 -0.01
CA MET A 268 4.60 2.07 0.75
C MET A 268 3.07 2.03 0.72
N THR A 269 2.41 3.19 0.65
CA THR A 269 0.95 3.31 0.70
C THR A 269 0.32 3.65 -0.65
N ARG A 270 1.06 3.57 -1.75
CA ARG A 270 0.60 3.93 -3.09
C ARG A 270 -0.63 3.14 -3.56
N CYS A 271 -1.43 3.77 -4.42
CA CYS A 271 -2.56 3.10 -5.07
C CYS A 271 -2.06 1.96 -5.98
N PRO A 272 -2.75 0.79 -5.98
CA PRO A 272 -2.45 -0.29 -6.93
C PRO A 272 -2.51 0.16 -8.38
N PHE A 273 -3.46 1.02 -8.70
CA PHE A 273 -3.70 1.54 -10.03
C PHE A 273 -3.15 2.96 -10.16
N SER A 274 -2.36 3.22 -11.21
CA SER A 274 -1.85 4.54 -11.56
C SER A 274 -2.41 5.00 -12.90
N LEU A 275 -3.00 6.20 -12.94
CA LEU A 275 -3.51 6.79 -14.17
C LEU A 275 -2.40 7.03 -15.20
N SER A 276 -1.20 7.37 -14.77
CA SER A 276 -0.05 7.57 -15.66
C SER A 276 0.42 6.29 -16.38
N ARG A 277 0.01 5.13 -15.89
CA ARG A 277 0.30 3.82 -16.49
C ARG A 277 -0.81 3.34 -17.42
N LEU A 278 -1.96 3.99 -17.43
CA LEU A 278 -3.02 3.75 -18.39
C LEU A 278 -2.67 4.50 -19.68
N VAL A 279 -1.99 3.79 -20.60
CA VAL A 279 -1.35 4.43 -21.77
C VAL A 279 -2.33 4.65 -22.90
N LYS A 280 -3.25 3.73 -23.11
CA LYS A 280 -4.20 3.78 -24.23
C LYS A 280 -5.46 2.97 -23.94
N VAL A 281 -6.59 3.57 -24.29
CA VAL A 281 -7.83 2.84 -24.53
C VAL A 281 -8.05 2.90 -26.04
N SER A 282 -8.03 1.75 -26.72
CA SER A 282 -8.21 1.71 -28.18
C SER A 282 -9.68 1.81 -28.54
N ASP A 283 -9.96 2.21 -29.78
CA ASP A 283 -11.33 2.25 -30.33
C ASP A 283 -12.00 0.86 -30.36
N THR A 284 -11.21 -0.22 -30.26
CA THR A 284 -11.67 -1.60 -30.13
C THR A 284 -11.88 -2.06 -28.68
N GLY A 285 -11.79 -1.15 -27.70
CA GLY A 285 -11.97 -1.46 -26.27
C GLY A 285 -10.77 -2.13 -25.60
N GLN A 286 -9.60 -2.19 -26.24
CA GLN A 286 -8.39 -2.71 -25.61
C GLN A 286 -7.77 -1.66 -24.70
N ILE A 287 -7.43 -2.08 -23.48
CA ILE A 287 -6.78 -1.23 -22.46
C ILE A 287 -5.31 -1.65 -22.36
N VAL A 288 -4.40 -0.69 -22.58
CA VAL A 288 -2.96 -0.88 -22.40
C VAL A 288 -2.54 -0.27 -21.07
N TYR A 289 -2.13 -1.11 -20.14
CA TYR A 289 -1.57 -0.71 -18.84
C TYR A 289 -0.08 -1.08 -18.80
N GLN A 290 0.78 -0.08 -18.65
CA GLN A 290 2.23 -0.25 -18.76
C GLN A 290 2.91 -0.38 -17.39
N ALA A 291 3.80 -1.39 -17.23
CA ALA A 291 4.69 -1.47 -16.10
C ALA A 291 5.93 -0.57 -16.29
N GLU A 292 6.50 -0.05 -15.23
CA GLU A 292 7.72 0.79 -15.29
C GLU A 292 8.96 -0.02 -15.68
N LYS A 293 9.04 -1.29 -15.27
CA LYS A 293 10.17 -2.18 -15.57
C LYS A 293 9.80 -3.17 -16.66
N GLN A 294 10.49 -3.09 -17.79
CA GLN A 294 10.32 -4.02 -18.92
C GLN A 294 10.89 -5.44 -18.68
N ALA A 295 11.46 -5.73 -17.54
CA ALA A 295 12.06 -7.03 -17.29
C ALA A 295 11.09 -7.93 -16.51
N CYS A 296 10.08 -8.49 -17.19
CA CYS A 296 9.63 -9.83 -16.85
C CYS A 296 10.72 -10.81 -17.33
N ARG A 297 11.65 -11.15 -16.46
CA ARG A 297 12.38 -12.41 -16.63
C ARG A 297 11.38 -13.50 -16.28
N ALA A 298 11.09 -14.32 -17.29
CA ALA A 298 10.24 -15.50 -17.22
C ALA A 298 10.75 -16.50 -16.17
#